data_7c60ec01ab390c79e7d96ef547a4de8b
#
_entry.id   7c60ec01ab390c79e7d96ef547a4de8b
#
_cell.length_a   1.000
_cell.length_b   1.000
_cell.length_c   1.000
_cell.angle_alpha   90.00
_cell.angle_beta   90.00
_cell.angle_gamma   90.00
#
_symmetry.space_group_name_H-M   'P 1'
#
loop_
_entity.id
_entity.type
_entity.pdbx_description
1 polymer ?
#
loop_
_entity_poly.entity_id
_entity_poly.type
_entity_poly.pdbx_seq_one_letter_code
_entity_poly.pdbx_strand_id
1 'polypeptide(L)'
;QKKKTKKSLLENIKKSKISKILGLYSKKNGIVMSSGWQTKILNISDDSLTEWIPTGAVVFPSNVLNIKFNENFGKYSYLEDLDFSLNLRKNNYMNKFLIVANAIFFHPNDIERINFNFGLIEILNRFLIVRKYKLNIFYFFYMSFIKSLMTLFMSLRNIKNMMKFFGNIIGILLCIKKLIFY
;
A
#
# COMPACT_ATOMS: atom_id res chain seq x y z
N GLN A 1 3.76 -3.32 -33.20
CA GLN A 1 2.31 -3.45 -32.91
C GLN A 1 2.13 -3.56 -31.39
N LYS A 2 1.62 -2.48 -30.73
CA LYS A 2 1.26 -2.50 -29.31
C LYS A 2 0.05 -3.42 -29.14
N LYS A 3 0.23 -4.59 -28.51
CA LYS A 3 -0.88 -5.44 -28.07
C LYS A 3 -1.78 -4.62 -27.14
N LYS A 4 -2.98 -4.28 -27.58
CA LYS A 4 -4.06 -3.78 -26.71
C LYS A 4 -4.41 -4.89 -25.73
N THR A 5 -3.83 -4.86 -24.54
CA THR A 5 -4.26 -5.74 -23.44
C THR A 5 -5.71 -5.39 -23.08
N LYS A 6 -6.61 -6.35 -23.18
CA LYS A 6 -7.99 -6.22 -22.69
C LYS A 6 -7.90 -5.80 -21.22
N LYS A 7 -8.29 -4.56 -20.92
CA LYS A 7 -8.42 -4.08 -19.53
C LYS A 7 -9.35 -5.05 -18.82
N SER A 8 -8.90 -5.63 -17.72
CA SER A 8 -9.72 -6.59 -16.97
C SER A 8 -10.95 -5.86 -16.40
N LEU A 9 -12.08 -6.57 -16.31
CA LEU A 9 -13.33 -6.05 -15.71
C LEU A 9 -13.07 -5.44 -14.33
N LEU A 10 -12.19 -6.07 -13.54
CA LEU A 10 -11.76 -5.60 -12.22
C LEU A 10 -11.01 -4.25 -12.26
N GLU A 11 -10.24 -3.99 -13.32
CA GLU A 11 -9.61 -2.66 -13.50
C GLU A 11 -10.65 -1.57 -13.76
N ASN A 12 -11.72 -1.89 -14.47
CA ASN A 12 -12.82 -0.97 -14.73
C ASN A 12 -13.61 -0.67 -13.44
N ILE A 13 -13.90 -1.68 -12.62
CA ILE A 13 -14.55 -1.51 -11.31
C ILE A 13 -13.67 -0.64 -10.40
N LYS A 14 -12.37 -0.94 -10.30
CA LYS A 14 -11.41 -0.17 -9.51
C LYS A 14 -11.31 1.29 -9.94
N LYS A 15 -11.46 1.56 -11.23
CA LYS A 15 -11.39 2.91 -11.83
C LYS A 15 -12.75 3.61 -11.94
N SER A 16 -13.82 3.00 -11.41
CA SER A 16 -15.17 3.55 -11.47
C SER A 16 -15.28 4.93 -10.82
N LYS A 17 -16.29 5.71 -11.21
CA LYS A 17 -16.59 7.00 -10.58
C LYS A 17 -16.83 6.85 -9.08
N ILE A 18 -17.54 5.78 -8.68
CA ILE A 18 -17.83 5.46 -7.28
C ILE A 18 -16.54 5.24 -6.48
N SER A 19 -15.58 4.46 -7.00
CA SER A 19 -14.30 4.23 -6.33
C SER A 19 -13.49 5.52 -6.14
N LYS A 20 -13.62 6.48 -7.06
CA LYS A 20 -12.98 7.80 -6.92
C LYS A 20 -13.66 8.66 -5.86
N ILE A 21 -15.01 8.72 -5.85
CA ILE A 21 -15.80 9.49 -4.88
C ILE A 21 -15.55 8.97 -3.46
N LEU A 22 -15.49 7.65 -3.29
CA LEU A 22 -15.20 7.02 -1.98
C LEU A 22 -13.70 7.10 -1.58
N GLY A 23 -12.84 7.75 -2.37
CA GLY A 23 -11.41 7.85 -2.06
C GLY A 23 -10.68 6.51 -2.08
N LEU A 24 -11.22 5.50 -2.80
CA LEU A 24 -10.66 4.16 -2.90
C LEU A 24 -9.70 4.00 -4.06
N TYR A 25 -9.67 4.97 -4.97
CA TYR A 25 -8.81 4.99 -6.14
C TYR A 25 -8.38 6.40 -6.50
N SER A 26 -7.10 6.57 -6.79
CA SER A 26 -6.52 7.76 -7.40
C SER A 26 -5.76 7.41 -8.68
N LYS A 27 -5.81 8.29 -9.68
CA LYS A 27 -4.97 8.20 -10.89
C LYS A 27 -3.58 8.79 -10.65
N LYS A 28 -3.41 9.62 -9.62
CA LYS A 28 -2.14 10.26 -9.28
C LYS A 28 -1.20 9.24 -8.66
N ASN A 29 0.08 9.34 -8.97
CA ASN A 29 1.14 8.55 -8.33
C ASN A 29 1.33 8.98 -6.87
N GLY A 30 1.72 8.04 -6.01
CA GLY A 30 2.16 8.33 -4.65
C GLY A 30 1.10 8.92 -3.71
N ILE A 31 -0.20 8.68 -3.96
CA ILE A 31 -1.29 9.14 -3.09
C ILE A 31 -1.64 8.06 -2.06
N VAL A 32 -1.89 8.48 -0.84
CA VAL A 32 -2.40 7.63 0.25
C VAL A 32 -3.91 7.83 0.36
N MET A 33 -4.66 6.75 0.15
CA MET A 33 -6.12 6.77 0.20
C MET A 33 -6.62 6.63 1.63
N SER A 34 -7.84 7.10 1.90
CA SER A 34 -8.50 7.01 3.21
C SER A 34 -8.62 5.58 3.74
N SER A 35 -8.59 4.59 2.87
CA SER A 35 -8.54 3.15 3.21
C SER A 35 -7.17 2.66 3.70
N GLY A 36 -6.15 3.51 3.75
CA GLY A 36 -4.76 3.13 4.04
C GLY A 36 -4.03 2.45 2.88
N TRP A 37 -4.67 2.27 1.72
CA TRP A 37 -4.01 1.82 0.51
C TRP A 37 -3.33 3.00 -0.19
N GLN A 38 -2.22 2.74 -0.87
CA GLN A 38 -1.48 3.76 -1.62
C GLN A 38 -1.42 3.42 -3.12
N THR A 39 -1.31 4.45 -3.94
CA THR A 39 -1.00 4.29 -5.36
C THR A 39 0.51 4.09 -5.54
N LYS A 40 0.87 3.29 -6.54
CA LYS A 40 2.27 3.09 -6.90
C LYS A 40 2.86 4.36 -7.49
N ILE A 41 4.16 4.52 -7.34
CA ILE A 41 4.96 5.56 -8.01
C ILE A 41 5.57 4.88 -9.23
N LEU A 42 5.03 5.14 -10.41
CA LEU A 42 5.41 4.47 -11.66
C LEU A 42 5.37 5.47 -12.84
N ASN A 43 6.26 5.26 -13.83
CA ASN A 43 6.28 6.00 -15.09
C ASN A 43 6.35 7.52 -14.89
N ILE A 44 7.32 7.96 -14.13
CA ILE A 44 7.54 9.37 -13.83
C ILE A 44 8.39 9.93 -14.98
N SER A 45 7.79 10.81 -15.78
CA SER A 45 8.48 11.58 -16.84
C SER A 45 9.04 12.88 -16.33
N ASP A 46 8.39 13.45 -15.30
CA ASP A 46 8.71 14.77 -14.75
C ASP A 46 8.71 14.71 -13.22
N ASP A 47 9.46 15.60 -12.59
CA ASP A 47 9.50 15.71 -11.14
C ASP A 47 8.10 15.88 -10.56
N SER A 48 7.76 15.12 -9.52
CA SER A 48 6.41 15.08 -9.00
C SER A 48 6.35 14.99 -7.48
N LEU A 49 5.32 15.59 -6.90
CA LEU A 49 5.07 15.53 -5.47
C LEU A 49 4.16 14.36 -5.12
N THR A 50 4.58 13.58 -4.10
CA THR A 50 3.86 12.42 -3.61
C THR A 50 3.57 12.54 -2.11
N GLU A 51 2.66 11.73 -1.60
CA GLU A 51 2.28 11.69 -0.18
C GLU A 51 3.03 10.62 0.60
N TRP A 52 3.70 9.71 -0.08
CA TRP A 52 4.55 8.69 0.49
C TRP A 52 5.70 8.38 -0.47
N ILE A 53 6.78 7.81 0.04
CA ILE A 53 7.97 7.42 -0.74
C ILE A 53 8.46 6.04 -0.32
N PRO A 54 9.01 5.24 -1.24
CA PRO A 54 9.84 4.09 -0.89
C PRO A 54 11.17 4.61 -0.33
N THR A 55 11.63 4.07 0.81
CA THR A 55 12.82 4.58 1.51
C THR A 55 14.14 3.95 1.06
N GLY A 56 14.13 3.12 0.02
CA GLY A 56 15.34 2.46 -0.50
C GLY A 56 16.41 3.41 -1.06
N ALA A 57 16.03 4.59 -1.54
CA ALA A 57 16.95 5.64 -1.97
C ALA A 57 16.30 7.02 -1.78
N VAL A 58 16.60 7.66 -0.66
CA VAL A 58 15.99 8.93 -0.25
C VAL A 58 17.03 9.83 0.39
N VAL A 59 16.93 11.13 0.12
CA VAL A 59 17.66 12.18 0.83
C VAL A 59 16.68 12.94 1.72
N PHE A 60 16.97 13.02 3.01
CA PHE A 60 16.21 13.78 3.98
C PHE A 60 16.99 14.98 4.50
N PRO A 61 16.31 16.09 4.84
CA PRO A 61 16.94 17.17 5.60
C PRO A 61 17.33 16.69 7.01
N SER A 62 18.36 17.28 7.59
CA SER A 62 18.95 16.84 8.86
C SER A 62 17.97 16.82 10.05
N ASN A 63 16.95 17.67 10.03
CA ASN A 63 15.94 17.74 11.11
C ASN A 63 15.04 16.50 11.21
N VAL A 64 15.02 15.62 10.20
CA VAL A 64 14.25 14.36 10.25
C VAL A 64 15.09 13.13 10.57
N LEU A 65 16.41 13.24 10.67
CA LEU A 65 17.33 12.11 10.92
C LEU A 65 17.09 11.41 12.26
N ASN A 66 16.52 12.10 13.24
CA ASN A 66 16.20 11.53 14.55
C ASN A 66 14.88 10.74 14.58
N ILE A 67 14.12 10.74 13.48
CA ILE A 67 12.85 10.01 13.40
C ILE A 67 13.13 8.57 12.99
N LYS A 68 12.79 7.64 13.88
CA LYS A 68 13.01 6.22 13.68
C LYS A 68 11.86 5.56 12.92
N PHE A 69 12.17 4.51 12.18
CA PHE A 69 11.17 3.58 11.65
C PHE A 69 10.45 2.86 12.78
N ASN A 70 9.22 2.45 12.52
CA ASN A 70 8.40 1.76 13.50
C ASN A 70 8.75 0.26 13.54
N GLU A 71 9.34 -0.21 14.61
CA GLU A 71 9.78 -1.61 14.78
C GLU A 71 8.61 -2.61 14.91
N ASN A 72 7.38 -2.13 15.12
CA ASN A 72 6.18 -3.00 15.23
C ASN A 72 5.79 -3.71 13.92
N PHE A 73 6.43 -3.38 12.80
CA PHE A 73 6.20 -4.06 11.51
C PHE A 73 6.87 -5.43 11.41
N GLY A 74 7.62 -5.85 12.44
CA GLY A 74 8.28 -7.16 12.53
C GLY A 74 9.40 -7.35 11.51
N LYS A 75 9.90 -8.57 11.40
CA LYS A 75 11.10 -8.89 10.58
C LYS A 75 10.97 -8.55 9.10
N TYR A 76 9.77 -8.54 8.54
CA TYR A 76 9.56 -8.27 7.11
C TYR A 76 9.31 -6.79 6.79
N SER A 77 9.07 -5.96 7.81
CA SER A 77 8.91 -4.48 7.71
C SER A 77 8.03 -3.96 6.55
N TYR A 78 7.14 -4.78 5.99
CA TYR A 78 6.29 -4.37 4.87
C TYR A 78 5.39 -3.20 5.24
N LEU A 79 5.39 -2.14 4.46
CA LEU A 79 4.71 -0.86 4.67
C LEU A 79 5.38 0.07 5.69
N GLU A 80 6.59 -0.22 6.16
CA GLU A 80 7.34 0.71 7.01
C GLU A 80 7.56 2.06 6.32
N ASP A 81 7.83 2.06 5.00
CA ASP A 81 7.96 3.26 4.17
C ASP A 81 6.73 4.15 4.24
N LEU A 82 5.55 3.51 4.15
CA LEU A 82 4.28 4.21 4.22
C LEU A 82 4.04 4.78 5.63
N ASP A 83 4.31 3.99 6.68
CA ASP A 83 4.19 4.44 8.06
C ASP A 83 5.14 5.61 8.34
N PHE A 84 6.39 5.50 7.91
CA PHE A 84 7.39 6.55 8.07
C PHE A 84 6.96 7.85 7.37
N SER A 85 6.50 7.75 6.11
CA SER A 85 6.00 8.90 5.36
C SER A 85 4.81 9.58 6.04
N LEU A 86 3.86 8.79 6.54
CA LEU A 86 2.70 9.31 7.28
C LEU A 86 3.11 9.90 8.64
N ASN A 87 4.13 9.36 9.29
CA ASN A 87 4.67 9.89 10.54
C ASN A 87 5.29 11.29 10.33
N LEU A 88 6.09 11.46 9.27
CA LEU A 88 6.65 12.76 8.91
C LEU A 88 5.57 13.79 8.62
N ARG A 89 4.50 13.40 7.92
CA ARG A 89 3.36 14.27 7.62
C ARG A 89 2.56 14.63 8.87
N LYS A 90 2.25 13.67 9.72
CA LYS A 90 1.47 13.88 10.96
C LYS A 90 2.16 14.84 11.92
N ASN A 91 3.48 14.80 11.98
CA ASN A 91 4.29 15.66 12.86
C ASN A 91 4.76 16.94 12.18
N ASN A 92 4.22 17.27 11.01
CA ASN A 92 4.52 18.49 10.25
C ASN A 92 6.00 18.67 9.84
N TYR A 93 6.79 17.59 9.80
CA TYR A 93 8.16 17.66 9.28
C TYR A 93 8.18 17.83 7.77
N MET A 94 7.30 17.10 7.07
CA MET A 94 7.18 17.13 5.61
C MET A 94 5.75 16.82 5.19
N ASN A 95 5.14 17.69 4.38
CA ASN A 95 3.77 17.46 3.89
C ASN A 95 3.72 16.61 2.60
N LYS A 96 4.74 16.70 1.78
CA LYS A 96 4.91 15.98 0.53
C LYS A 96 6.37 15.66 0.28
N PHE A 97 6.61 14.70 -0.59
CA PHE A 97 7.93 14.24 -0.99
C PHE A 97 8.14 14.48 -2.47
N LEU A 98 9.30 14.99 -2.85
CA LEU A 98 9.66 15.17 -4.25
C LEU A 98 10.24 13.86 -4.80
N ILE A 99 9.67 13.38 -5.89
CA ILE A 99 10.26 12.32 -6.70
C ILE A 99 10.97 12.98 -7.88
N VAL A 100 12.26 12.76 -7.97
CA VAL A 100 13.11 13.29 -9.05
C VAL A 100 13.12 12.28 -10.20
N ALA A 101 12.57 12.66 -11.35
CA ALA A 101 12.36 11.77 -12.50
C ALA A 101 13.68 11.20 -13.06
N ASN A 102 14.76 11.97 -13.03
CA ASN A 102 16.06 11.57 -13.55
C ASN A 102 16.92 10.79 -12.54
N ALA A 103 16.48 10.66 -11.28
CA ALA A 103 17.17 9.87 -10.28
C ALA A 103 16.77 8.40 -10.42
N ILE A 104 17.66 7.57 -10.97
CA ILE A 104 17.42 6.16 -11.21
C ILE A 104 18.08 5.34 -10.09
N PHE A 105 17.29 4.52 -9.43
CA PHE A 105 17.75 3.57 -8.42
C PHE A 105 17.38 2.14 -8.82
N PHE A 106 18.37 1.25 -8.80
CA PHE A 106 18.15 -0.16 -9.07
C PHE A 106 17.97 -0.91 -7.74
N HIS A 107 16.80 -1.53 -7.58
CA HIS A 107 16.48 -2.37 -6.42
C HIS A 107 16.13 -3.78 -6.91
N PRO A 108 16.94 -4.81 -6.60
CA PRO A 108 16.62 -6.17 -6.96
C PRO A 108 15.34 -6.62 -6.24
N ASN A 109 14.40 -7.19 -7.01
CA ASN A 109 13.13 -7.70 -6.47
C ASN A 109 13.22 -9.19 -6.17
N ASP A 110 13.98 -9.59 -5.15
CA ASP A 110 14.17 -10.99 -4.77
C ASP A 110 13.10 -11.51 -3.80
N ILE A 111 12.18 -10.64 -3.35
CA ILE A 111 11.21 -11.00 -2.33
C ILE A 111 9.94 -11.56 -2.96
N GLU A 112 9.64 -12.83 -2.69
CA GLU A 112 8.41 -13.45 -3.12
C GLU A 112 7.20 -12.90 -2.32
N ARG A 113 6.38 -12.08 -2.97
CA ARG A 113 5.19 -11.45 -2.39
C ARG A 113 3.90 -12.24 -2.63
N ILE A 114 4.00 -13.55 -2.90
CA ILE A 114 2.88 -14.41 -3.30
C ILE A 114 2.82 -15.64 -2.38
N ASN A 115 2.81 -15.42 -1.06
CA ASN A 115 2.69 -16.49 -0.07
C ASN A 115 1.71 -16.10 1.05
N PHE A 116 1.35 -17.06 1.90
CA PHE A 116 0.44 -16.89 3.03
C PHE A 116 0.90 -15.78 3.99
N ASN A 117 2.16 -15.84 4.42
CA ASN A 117 2.70 -14.89 5.39
C ASN A 117 2.67 -13.46 4.86
N PHE A 118 2.97 -13.26 3.57
CA PHE A 118 2.88 -11.95 2.97
C PHE A 118 1.45 -11.42 2.95
N GLY A 119 0.47 -12.26 2.59
CA GLY A 119 -0.94 -11.88 2.63
C GLY A 119 -1.39 -11.45 4.03
N LEU A 120 -1.03 -12.24 5.04
CA LEU A 120 -1.32 -11.97 6.44
C LEU A 120 -0.71 -10.63 6.90
N ILE A 121 0.60 -10.46 6.71
CA ILE A 121 1.36 -9.27 7.11
C ILE A 121 0.86 -8.01 6.39
N GLU A 122 0.54 -8.11 5.09
CA GLU A 122 0.01 -6.99 4.31
C GLU A 122 -1.25 -6.41 4.95
N ILE A 123 -2.17 -7.25 5.39
CA ILE A 123 -3.42 -6.81 6.03
C ILE A 123 -3.17 -6.29 7.46
N LEU A 124 -2.41 -7.01 8.27
CA LEU A 124 -2.14 -6.62 9.66
C LEU A 124 -1.38 -5.29 9.75
N ASN A 125 -0.31 -5.12 8.98
CA ASN A 125 0.48 -3.88 8.99
C ASN A 125 -0.35 -2.70 8.48
N ARG A 126 -1.19 -2.91 7.47
CA ARG A 126 -2.09 -1.87 6.97
C ARG A 126 -3.15 -1.48 8.00
N PHE A 127 -3.68 -2.43 8.74
CA PHE A 127 -4.60 -2.17 9.85
C PHE A 127 -3.95 -1.30 10.93
N LEU A 128 -2.68 -1.60 11.30
CA LEU A 128 -1.92 -0.77 12.25
C LEU A 128 -1.80 0.68 11.74
N ILE A 129 -1.48 0.88 10.47
CA ILE A 129 -1.42 2.21 9.84
C ILE A 129 -2.77 2.91 9.93
N VAL A 130 -3.85 2.25 9.53
CA VAL A 130 -5.20 2.82 9.53
C VAL A 130 -5.60 3.27 10.95
N ARG A 131 -5.31 2.46 11.97
CA ARG A 131 -5.56 2.80 13.37
C ARG A 131 -4.68 3.96 13.86
N LYS A 132 -3.38 3.90 13.62
CA LYS A 132 -2.39 4.90 14.07
C LYS A 132 -2.65 6.30 13.50
N TYR A 133 -3.06 6.37 12.22
CA TYR A 133 -3.30 7.64 11.54
C TYR A 133 -4.78 8.02 11.44
N LYS A 134 -5.67 7.29 12.14
CA LYS A 134 -7.12 7.55 12.18
C LYS A 134 -7.75 7.62 10.77
N LEU A 135 -7.30 6.75 9.87
CA LEU A 135 -7.88 6.61 8.54
C LEU A 135 -9.22 5.88 8.62
N ASN A 136 -9.94 5.79 7.51
CA ASN A 136 -11.28 5.21 7.49
C ASN A 136 -11.24 3.67 7.57
N ILE A 137 -11.68 3.13 8.71
CA ILE A 137 -11.66 1.69 9.01
C ILE A 137 -12.64 0.90 8.11
N PHE A 138 -13.81 1.46 7.77
CA PHE A 138 -14.77 0.81 6.89
C PHE A 138 -14.22 0.67 5.47
N TYR A 139 -13.56 1.72 4.97
CA TYR A 139 -12.91 1.68 3.66
C TYR A 139 -11.72 0.72 3.66
N PHE A 140 -11.01 0.59 4.77
CA PHE A 140 -9.96 -0.42 4.92
C PHE A 140 -10.51 -1.84 4.74
N PHE A 141 -11.57 -2.22 5.47
CA PHE A 141 -12.15 -3.55 5.35
C PHE A 141 -12.72 -3.80 3.96
N TYR A 142 -13.46 -2.84 3.41
CA TYR A 142 -13.97 -2.92 2.04
C TYR A 142 -12.86 -3.17 1.02
N MET A 143 -11.80 -2.37 1.05
CA MET A 143 -10.68 -2.52 0.12
C MET A 143 -9.88 -3.79 0.35
N SER A 144 -9.70 -4.21 1.59
CA SER A 144 -9.03 -5.48 1.92
C SER A 144 -9.81 -6.67 1.38
N PHE A 145 -11.13 -6.65 1.49
CA PHE A 145 -12.00 -7.68 0.90
C PHE A 145 -11.90 -7.70 -0.64
N ILE A 146 -12.03 -6.55 -1.30
CA ILE A 146 -11.89 -6.45 -2.77
C ILE A 146 -10.51 -6.94 -3.23
N LYS A 147 -9.43 -6.56 -2.53
CA LYS A 147 -8.08 -7.02 -2.83
C LYS A 147 -7.92 -8.52 -2.65
N SER A 148 -8.54 -9.10 -1.62
CA SER A 148 -8.54 -10.55 -1.40
C SER A 148 -9.25 -11.29 -2.54
N LEU A 149 -10.42 -10.82 -2.96
CA LEU A 149 -11.12 -11.36 -4.14
C LEU A 149 -10.26 -11.27 -5.41
N MET A 150 -9.59 -10.12 -5.65
CA MET A 150 -8.66 -10.01 -6.78
C MET A 150 -7.53 -11.05 -6.70
N THR A 151 -6.99 -11.30 -5.51
CA THR A 151 -5.95 -12.32 -5.29
C THR A 151 -6.48 -13.72 -5.57
N LEU A 152 -7.72 -14.02 -5.17
CA LEU A 152 -8.41 -15.28 -5.50
C LEU A 152 -8.55 -15.46 -7.01
N PHE A 153 -9.02 -14.44 -7.75
CA PHE A 153 -9.09 -14.52 -9.22
C PHE A 153 -7.71 -14.71 -9.88
N MET A 154 -6.67 -14.10 -9.30
CA MET A 154 -5.29 -14.31 -9.79
C MET A 154 -4.78 -15.73 -9.53
N SER A 155 -5.34 -16.47 -8.57
CA SER A 155 -4.97 -17.85 -8.26
C SER A 155 -5.31 -18.82 -9.40
N LEU A 156 -6.29 -18.49 -10.24
CA LEU A 156 -6.60 -19.25 -11.48
C LEU A 156 -5.43 -19.28 -12.47
N ARG A 157 -4.52 -18.30 -12.38
CA ARG A 157 -3.31 -18.23 -13.22
C ARG A 157 -2.05 -18.70 -12.50
N ASN A 158 -2.01 -18.57 -11.19
CA ASN A 158 -0.88 -18.97 -10.35
C ASN A 158 -1.39 -19.41 -8.99
N ILE A 159 -1.30 -20.70 -8.70
CA ILE A 159 -1.80 -21.33 -7.47
C ILE A 159 -1.20 -20.71 -6.19
N LYS A 160 0.02 -20.16 -6.24
CA LYS A 160 0.62 -19.48 -5.10
C LYS A 160 -0.23 -18.31 -4.59
N ASN A 161 -1.02 -17.65 -5.45
CA ASN A 161 -1.97 -16.62 -5.04
C ASN A 161 -3.08 -17.15 -4.13
N MET A 162 -3.40 -18.44 -4.18
CA MET A 162 -4.36 -19.06 -3.26
C MET A 162 -3.87 -18.96 -1.82
N MET A 163 -2.59 -19.27 -1.58
CA MET A 163 -1.98 -19.14 -0.24
C MET A 163 -2.02 -17.70 0.26
N LYS A 164 -1.70 -16.74 -0.62
CA LYS A 164 -1.81 -15.31 -0.29
C LYS A 164 -3.25 -14.91 0.01
N PHE A 165 -4.23 -15.40 -0.72
CA PHE A 165 -5.65 -15.17 -0.46
C PHE A 165 -6.04 -15.64 0.96
N PHE A 166 -5.67 -16.85 1.35
CA PHE A 166 -5.94 -17.34 2.70
C PHE A 166 -5.26 -16.47 3.76
N GLY A 167 -4.00 -16.06 3.54
CA GLY A 167 -3.32 -15.10 4.41
C GLY A 167 -4.08 -13.79 4.57
N ASN A 168 -4.60 -13.22 3.48
CA ASN A 168 -5.44 -12.02 3.52
C ASN A 168 -6.71 -12.23 4.35
N ILE A 169 -7.43 -13.34 4.15
CA ILE A 169 -8.67 -13.64 4.88
C ILE A 169 -8.39 -13.78 6.38
N ILE A 170 -7.39 -14.56 6.77
CA ILE A 170 -7.00 -14.70 8.19
C ILE A 170 -6.60 -13.34 8.76
N GLY A 171 -5.84 -12.53 8.01
CA GLY A 171 -5.48 -11.16 8.41
C GLY A 171 -6.72 -10.30 8.68
N ILE A 172 -7.73 -10.33 7.80
CA ILE A 172 -8.99 -9.60 7.98
C ILE A 172 -9.72 -10.06 9.25
N LEU A 173 -9.85 -11.37 9.47
CA LEU A 173 -10.51 -11.93 10.67
C LEU A 173 -9.80 -11.50 11.95
N LEU A 174 -8.46 -11.52 11.97
CA LEU A 174 -7.67 -11.06 13.12
C LEU A 174 -7.84 -9.56 13.37
N CYS A 175 -7.96 -8.74 12.30
CA CYS A 175 -8.23 -7.31 12.43
C CYS A 175 -9.64 -7.06 13.02
N ILE A 176 -10.65 -7.82 12.58
CA ILE A 176 -12.02 -7.73 13.16
C ILE A 176 -11.99 -8.10 14.64
N LYS A 177 -11.32 -9.22 15.01
CA LYS A 177 -11.14 -9.59 16.41
C LYS A 177 -10.52 -8.47 17.24
N LYS A 178 -9.43 -7.85 16.74
CA LYS A 178 -8.78 -6.73 17.40
C LYS A 178 -9.66 -5.47 17.51
N LEU A 179 -10.63 -5.29 16.62
CA LEU A 179 -11.55 -4.15 16.67
C LEU A 179 -12.65 -4.33 17.72
N ILE A 180 -13.06 -5.59 17.98
CA ILE A 180 -14.14 -5.93 18.91
C ILE A 180 -13.63 -6.00 20.36
N PHE A 181 -12.40 -6.50 20.57
CA PHE A 181 -11.90 -6.84 21.91
C PHE A 181 -10.83 -5.88 22.45
N TYR A 182 -10.42 -4.86 21.67
CA TYR A 182 -9.45 -3.81 22.05
C TYR A 182 -9.85 -2.45 21.47
#